data_afba4b5f6567b5f41fa3c5f492933388
#
_entry.id   afba4b5f6567b5f41fa3c5f492933388
#
_cell.length_a   1.000
_cell.length_b   1.000
_cell.length_c   1.000
_cell.angle_alpha   90.00
_cell.angle_beta   90.00
_cell.angle_gamma   90.00
#
_symmetry.space_group_name_H-M   'P 1'
#
loop_
_entity.id
_entity.type
_entity.pdbx_description
1 polymer ?
#
loop_
_entity_poly.entity_id
_entity_poly.type
_entity_poly.pdbx_seq_one_letter_code
_entity_poly.pdbx_strand_id
1 'polypeptide(L)'
;IPFMSLLEKDHCQYGDGGFGALIPIREAILRGATEIDAIILDTEVSQVNRMPSKNPFSLLFDVFDFMQTHVEKHNITIGKLAANHKNVTLNLYYTPTVLTTNSLVFDKKLMRRWWASGFEYAKTKREKDRSAFRPDVLG
;
A
#
# COMPACT_ATOMS: atom_id res chain seq x y z
N ILE A 1 -8.47 -1.98 13.90
CA ILE A 1 -7.36 -2.72 14.54
C ILE A 1 -7.82 -3.07 15.94
N PRO A 2 -7.86 -4.35 16.33
CA PRO A 2 -8.52 -4.79 17.57
C PRO A 2 -7.93 -4.21 18.85
N PHE A 3 -6.81 -3.49 18.80
CA PHE A 3 -6.12 -2.91 19.96
C PHE A 3 -6.00 -1.38 19.93
N MET A 4 -6.63 -0.71 18.98
CA MET A 4 -6.65 0.75 18.89
C MET A 4 -8.02 1.29 19.31
N SER A 5 -8.02 2.24 20.24
CA SER A 5 -9.24 2.95 20.61
C SER A 5 -9.74 3.79 19.43
N LEU A 6 -11.04 3.81 19.24
CA LEU A 6 -11.66 4.75 18.31
C LEU A 6 -11.50 6.19 18.85
N LEU A 7 -11.21 7.11 17.96
CA LEU A 7 -11.20 8.53 18.30
C LEU A 7 -12.65 9.04 18.25
N GLU A 8 -13.12 9.62 19.35
CA GLU A 8 -14.42 10.28 19.40
C GLU A 8 -14.26 11.79 19.22
N LYS A 9 -14.94 12.34 18.21
CA LYS A 9 -14.95 13.77 17.92
C LYS A 9 -16.29 14.14 17.28
N ASP A 10 -16.89 15.24 17.72
CA ASP A 10 -18.15 15.78 17.18
C ASP A 10 -19.29 14.74 17.13
N HIS A 11 -19.43 13.94 18.20
CA HIS A 11 -20.38 12.82 18.33
C HIS A 11 -20.22 11.70 17.27
N CYS A 12 -19.09 11.65 16.58
CA CYS A 12 -18.73 10.60 15.63
C CYS A 12 -17.53 9.82 16.14
N GLN A 13 -17.49 8.53 15.81
CA GLN A 13 -16.34 7.67 16.08
C GLN A 13 -15.51 7.53 14.81
N TYR A 14 -14.21 7.77 14.95
CA TYR A 14 -13.24 7.67 13.88
C TYR A 14 -12.31 6.49 14.12
N GLY A 15 -12.12 5.69 13.09
CA GLY A 15 -11.19 4.57 13.09
C GLY A 15 -10.16 4.69 11.97
N ASP A 16 -9.34 3.66 11.80
CA ASP A 16 -8.36 3.59 10.72
C ASP A 16 -9.07 3.49 9.37
N GLY A 17 -8.75 4.42 8.46
CA GLY A 17 -9.28 4.45 7.10
C GLY A 17 -8.92 3.22 6.25
N GLY A 18 -7.88 2.48 6.62
CA GLY A 18 -7.45 1.27 5.94
C GLY A 18 -8.49 0.15 5.89
N PHE A 19 -9.49 0.16 6.78
CA PHE A 19 -10.63 -0.77 6.69
C PHE A 19 -11.49 -0.58 5.44
N GLY A 20 -11.57 0.67 4.93
CA GLY A 20 -12.39 0.99 3.76
C GLY A 20 -11.58 1.18 2.48
N ALA A 21 -10.42 1.83 2.59
CA ALA A 21 -9.54 2.13 1.47
C ALA A 21 -8.09 2.24 1.95
N LEU A 22 -7.32 1.19 1.76
CA LEU A 22 -5.88 1.17 2.08
C LEU A 22 -5.10 2.13 1.19
N ILE A 23 -5.49 2.22 -0.09
CA ILE A 23 -4.85 3.08 -1.08
C ILE A 23 -5.94 3.89 -1.80
N PRO A 24 -6.25 5.13 -1.35
CA PRO A 24 -7.39 5.90 -1.82
C PRO A 24 -7.12 6.65 -3.13
N ILE A 25 -6.57 5.98 -4.16
CA ILE A 25 -6.25 6.56 -5.48
C ILE A 25 -7.51 7.14 -6.13
N ARG A 26 -8.61 6.37 -6.13
CA ARG A 26 -9.89 6.81 -6.70
C ARG A 26 -10.38 8.11 -6.08
N GLU A 27 -10.26 8.25 -4.79
CA GLU A 27 -10.68 9.46 -4.06
C GLU A 27 -9.82 10.69 -4.43
N ALA A 28 -8.51 10.50 -4.63
CA ALA A 28 -7.64 11.57 -5.12
C ALA A 28 -8.07 12.03 -6.53
N ILE A 29 -8.37 11.09 -7.43
CA ILE A 29 -8.87 11.39 -8.78
C ILE A 29 -10.20 12.14 -8.74
N LEU A 30 -11.13 11.71 -7.89
CA LEU A 30 -12.43 12.38 -7.73
C LEU A 30 -12.30 13.81 -7.18
N ARG A 31 -11.23 14.09 -6.44
CA ARG A 31 -10.90 15.44 -5.94
C ARG A 31 -10.09 16.28 -6.92
N GLY A 32 -9.88 15.79 -8.15
CA GLY A 32 -9.25 16.55 -9.23
C GLY A 32 -7.73 16.38 -9.33
N ALA A 33 -7.14 15.34 -8.74
CA ALA A 33 -5.73 15.06 -8.94
C ALA A 33 -5.48 14.69 -10.41
N THR A 34 -4.46 15.27 -11.02
CA THR A 34 -4.00 15.00 -12.40
C THR A 34 -2.75 14.12 -12.42
N GLU A 35 -2.01 14.08 -11.31
CA GLU A 35 -0.86 13.23 -11.09
C GLU A 35 -0.90 12.68 -9.65
N ILE A 36 -0.62 11.40 -9.50
CA ILE A 36 -0.68 10.68 -8.21
C ILE A 36 0.55 9.81 -8.06
N ASP A 37 1.30 10.04 -6.98
CA ASP A 37 2.34 9.13 -6.51
C ASP A 37 1.80 8.31 -5.35
N ALA A 38 1.61 6.99 -5.55
CA ALA A 38 1.12 6.09 -4.53
C ALA A 38 2.24 5.17 -4.02
N ILE A 39 2.57 5.29 -2.73
CA ILE A 39 3.55 4.44 -2.05
C ILE A 39 2.79 3.26 -1.42
N ILE A 40 3.10 2.06 -1.88
CA ILE A 40 2.46 0.82 -1.46
C ILE A 40 3.41 0.08 -0.52
N LEU A 41 2.94 -0.21 0.69
CA LEU A 41 3.75 -0.84 1.74
C LEU A 41 3.84 -2.38 1.58
N ASP A 42 3.44 -2.91 0.45
CA ASP A 42 3.59 -4.32 0.07
C ASP A 42 4.45 -4.47 -1.18
N THR A 43 4.85 -5.70 -1.48
CA THR A 43 5.58 -6.04 -2.69
C THR A 43 4.63 -6.18 -3.88
N GLU A 44 5.11 -5.88 -5.09
CA GLU A 44 4.30 -5.98 -6.32
C GLU A 44 3.76 -7.42 -6.54
N VAL A 45 4.57 -8.41 -6.19
CA VAL A 45 4.18 -9.82 -6.23
C VAL A 45 3.94 -10.30 -4.81
N SER A 46 2.68 -10.49 -4.44
CA SER A 46 2.32 -11.04 -3.13
C SER A 46 2.86 -12.45 -2.98
N GLN A 47 3.80 -12.64 -2.08
CA GLN A 47 4.27 -13.98 -1.71
C GLN A 47 3.29 -14.58 -0.71
N VAL A 48 2.39 -15.45 -1.19
CA VAL A 48 1.46 -16.19 -0.33
C VAL A 48 2.16 -17.45 0.22
N ASN A 49 3.17 -17.26 1.04
CA ASN A 49 3.84 -18.38 1.70
C ASN A 49 3.54 -18.31 3.20
N ARG A 50 2.31 -18.69 3.57
CA ARG A 50 1.86 -18.65 4.96
C ARG A 50 2.00 -20.04 5.59
N MET A 51 2.67 -20.09 6.73
CA MET A 51 2.59 -21.27 7.57
C MET A 51 1.17 -21.43 8.11
N PRO A 52 0.65 -22.68 8.23
CA PRO A 52 -0.69 -22.90 8.77
C PRO A 52 -0.81 -22.34 10.20
N SER A 53 -1.91 -21.67 10.45
CA SER A 53 -2.23 -21.09 11.76
C SER A 53 -2.28 -22.14 12.84
N LYS A 54 -1.61 -21.91 13.95
CA LYS A 54 -1.49 -22.90 15.04
C LYS A 54 -2.61 -22.81 16.08
N ASN A 55 -3.37 -21.73 16.10
CA ASN A 55 -4.46 -21.51 17.06
C ASN A 55 -5.52 -20.57 16.49
N PRO A 56 -6.74 -20.51 17.08
CA PRO A 56 -7.84 -19.67 16.58
C PRO A 56 -7.51 -18.17 16.51
N PHE A 57 -6.70 -17.65 17.41
CA PHE A 57 -6.31 -16.24 17.39
C PHE A 57 -5.37 -15.93 16.21
N SER A 58 -4.38 -16.78 15.95
CA SER A 58 -3.52 -16.61 14.78
C SER A 58 -4.32 -16.73 13.47
N LEU A 59 -5.30 -17.63 13.42
CA LEU A 59 -6.20 -17.74 12.27
C LEU A 59 -7.01 -16.46 12.05
N LEU A 60 -7.53 -15.83 13.10
CA LEU A 60 -8.26 -14.56 13.00
C LEU A 60 -7.37 -13.46 12.40
N PHE A 61 -6.11 -13.34 12.85
CA PHE A 61 -5.16 -12.38 12.28
C PHE A 61 -4.82 -12.70 10.82
N ASP A 62 -4.65 -13.97 10.48
CA ASP A 62 -4.38 -14.39 9.10
C ASP A 62 -5.54 -14.08 8.16
N VAL A 63 -6.78 -14.28 8.61
CA VAL A 63 -8.00 -13.91 7.86
C VAL A 63 -8.08 -12.41 7.67
N PHE A 64 -7.82 -11.64 8.73
CA PHE A 64 -7.82 -10.18 8.66
C PHE A 64 -6.79 -9.65 7.67
N ASP A 65 -5.55 -10.14 7.74
CA ASP A 65 -4.47 -9.77 6.84
C ASP A 65 -4.77 -10.19 5.38
N PHE A 66 -5.40 -11.36 5.19
CA PHE A 66 -5.89 -11.77 3.88
C PHE A 66 -6.94 -10.80 3.32
N MET A 67 -7.91 -10.40 4.14
CA MET A 67 -8.93 -9.43 3.74
C MET A 67 -8.31 -8.08 3.37
N GLN A 68 -7.37 -7.57 4.16
CA GLN A 68 -6.67 -6.32 3.86
C GLN A 68 -5.88 -6.38 2.55
N THR A 69 -5.18 -7.48 2.30
CA THR A 69 -4.47 -7.71 1.03
C THR A 69 -5.42 -7.67 -0.18
N HIS A 70 -6.62 -8.22 -0.04
CA HIS A 70 -7.63 -8.14 -1.10
C HIS A 70 -8.18 -6.72 -1.31
N VAL A 71 -8.47 -6.00 -0.22
CA VAL A 71 -8.90 -4.58 -0.30
C VAL A 71 -7.83 -3.75 -1.00
N GLU A 72 -6.56 -3.94 -0.67
CA GLU A 72 -5.44 -3.25 -1.32
C GLU A 72 -5.39 -3.50 -2.82
N LYS A 73 -5.43 -4.77 -3.24
CA LYS A 73 -5.42 -5.15 -4.67
C LYS A 73 -6.61 -4.57 -5.43
N HIS A 74 -7.80 -4.58 -4.83
CA HIS A 74 -8.98 -3.97 -5.42
C HIS A 74 -8.82 -2.45 -5.54
N ASN A 75 -8.31 -1.77 -4.51
CA ASN A 75 -8.07 -0.32 -4.55
C ASN A 75 -7.08 0.05 -5.66
N ILE A 76 -5.99 -0.70 -5.83
CA ILE A 76 -5.01 -0.49 -6.90
C ILE A 76 -5.66 -0.71 -8.26
N THR A 77 -6.41 -1.79 -8.44
CA THR A 77 -7.08 -2.10 -9.73
C THR A 77 -8.09 -1.03 -10.10
N ILE A 78 -8.96 -0.65 -9.18
CA ILE A 78 -9.95 0.43 -9.39
C ILE A 78 -9.24 1.75 -9.64
N GLY A 79 -8.15 2.03 -8.90
CA GLY A 79 -7.34 3.22 -9.09
C GLY A 79 -6.71 3.30 -10.49
N LYS A 80 -6.13 2.21 -10.98
CA LYS A 80 -5.58 2.12 -12.35
C LYS A 80 -6.65 2.36 -13.42
N LEU A 81 -7.80 1.72 -13.28
CA LEU A 81 -8.92 1.90 -14.21
C LEU A 81 -9.43 3.35 -14.21
N ALA A 82 -9.60 3.95 -13.03
CA ALA A 82 -10.05 5.33 -12.89
C ALA A 82 -9.02 6.32 -13.45
N ALA A 83 -7.72 6.11 -13.20
CA ALA A 83 -6.65 6.93 -13.73
C ALA A 83 -6.61 6.90 -15.26
N ASN A 84 -6.72 5.71 -15.86
CA ASN A 84 -6.78 5.53 -17.30
C ASN A 84 -8.01 6.25 -17.91
N HIS A 85 -9.19 6.05 -17.32
CA HIS A 85 -10.43 6.69 -17.81
C HIS A 85 -10.39 8.22 -17.73
N LYS A 86 -9.70 8.79 -16.74
CA LYS A 86 -9.61 10.24 -16.50
C LYS A 86 -8.32 10.87 -17.04
N ASN A 87 -7.46 10.11 -17.71
CA ASN A 87 -6.14 10.56 -18.18
C ASN A 87 -5.27 11.14 -17.03
N VAL A 88 -5.28 10.49 -15.88
CA VAL A 88 -4.49 10.87 -14.71
C VAL A 88 -3.19 10.07 -14.71
N THR A 89 -2.06 10.73 -14.50
CA THR A 89 -0.76 10.07 -14.35
C THR A 89 -0.72 9.38 -12.99
N LEU A 90 -0.52 8.06 -12.98
CA LEU A 90 -0.46 7.25 -11.76
C LEU A 90 0.89 6.52 -11.67
N ASN A 91 1.69 6.90 -10.68
CA ASN A 91 2.95 6.27 -10.35
C ASN A 91 2.78 5.38 -9.11
N LEU A 92 3.11 4.10 -9.22
CA LEU A 92 3.01 3.14 -8.12
C LEU A 92 4.40 2.72 -7.65
N TYR A 93 4.67 2.92 -6.37
CA TYR A 93 5.94 2.57 -5.74
C TYR A 93 5.71 1.45 -4.73
N TYR A 94 6.23 0.26 -5.03
CA TYR A 94 6.13 -0.92 -4.16
C TYR A 94 7.40 -1.08 -3.33
N THR A 95 7.29 -1.75 -2.17
CA THR A 95 8.48 -2.17 -1.45
C THR A 95 9.25 -3.23 -2.24
N PRO A 96 10.60 -3.15 -2.32
CA PRO A 96 11.39 -4.09 -3.14
C PRO A 96 11.38 -5.51 -2.58
N THR A 97 11.19 -5.64 -1.27
CA THR A 97 11.19 -6.93 -0.56
C THR A 97 10.21 -6.89 0.60
N VAL A 98 9.72 -8.05 1.02
CA VAL A 98 8.95 -8.17 2.26
C VAL A 98 9.84 -7.78 3.43
N LEU A 99 9.49 -6.71 4.12
CA LEU A 99 10.26 -6.18 5.24
C LEU A 99 10.07 -7.00 6.51
N THR A 100 8.83 -7.40 6.80
CA THR A 100 8.47 -8.20 7.97
C THR A 100 7.20 -9.00 7.69
N THR A 101 7.09 -10.14 8.33
CA THR A 101 5.87 -10.95 8.37
C THR A 101 4.98 -10.62 9.58
N ASN A 102 5.46 -9.73 10.47
CA ASN A 102 4.74 -9.30 11.65
C ASN A 102 4.80 -7.76 11.76
N SER A 103 3.72 -7.11 11.39
CA SER A 103 3.57 -5.64 11.40
C SER A 103 3.58 -5.01 12.81
N LEU A 104 3.51 -5.83 13.87
CA LEU A 104 3.57 -5.37 15.27
C LEU A 104 4.99 -5.38 15.86
N VAL A 105 6.00 -5.73 15.08
CA VAL A 105 7.41 -5.69 15.53
C VAL A 105 8.00 -4.30 15.32
N PHE A 106 8.31 -3.63 16.42
CA PHE A 106 8.92 -2.30 16.47
C PHE A 106 10.38 -2.41 16.96
N ASP A 107 11.29 -2.94 16.14
CA ASP A 107 12.73 -2.94 16.41
C ASP A 107 13.41 -1.72 15.79
N LYS A 108 14.00 -0.87 16.63
CA LYS A 108 14.65 0.39 16.20
C LYS A 108 15.80 0.17 15.21
N LYS A 109 16.57 -0.91 15.34
CA LYS A 109 17.69 -1.19 14.44
C LYS A 109 17.20 -1.70 13.09
N LEU A 110 16.19 -2.57 13.08
CA LEU A 110 15.56 -3.06 11.86
C LEU A 110 14.86 -1.93 11.11
N MET A 111 14.07 -1.10 11.79
CA MET A 111 13.38 0.04 11.18
C MET A 111 14.35 1.02 10.52
N ARG A 112 15.50 1.30 11.13
CA ARG A 112 16.54 2.14 10.52
C ARG A 112 17.13 1.52 9.25
N ARG A 113 17.36 0.21 9.23
CA ARG A 113 17.83 -0.50 8.03
C ARG A 113 16.79 -0.46 6.92
N TRP A 114 15.53 -0.73 7.25
CA TRP A 114 14.43 -0.68 6.28
C TRP A 114 14.28 0.71 5.69
N TRP A 115 14.37 1.75 6.53
CA TRP A 115 14.32 3.13 6.08
C TRP A 115 15.46 3.46 5.10
N ALA A 116 16.69 3.11 5.44
CA ALA A 116 17.86 3.32 4.58
C ALA A 116 17.71 2.56 3.24
N SER A 117 17.28 1.28 3.29
CA SER A 117 17.03 0.46 2.11
C SER A 117 15.95 1.06 1.20
N GLY A 118 14.84 1.53 1.78
CA GLY A 118 13.77 2.19 1.04
C GLY A 118 14.21 3.49 0.38
N PHE A 119 15.01 4.28 1.08
CA PHE A 119 15.57 5.52 0.54
C PHE A 119 16.46 5.27 -0.69
N GLU A 120 17.40 4.35 -0.62
CA GLU A 120 18.27 3.97 -1.73
C GLU A 120 17.49 3.38 -2.91
N TYR A 121 16.50 2.54 -2.61
CA TYR A 121 15.62 1.98 -3.64
C TYR A 121 14.83 3.06 -4.38
N ALA A 122 14.21 3.98 -3.64
CA ALA A 122 13.42 5.07 -4.22
C ALA A 122 14.30 5.99 -5.10
N LYS A 123 15.53 6.27 -4.66
CA LYS A 123 16.50 7.06 -5.43
C LYS A 123 16.83 6.39 -6.77
N THR A 124 17.16 5.10 -6.73
CA THR A 124 17.51 4.31 -7.91
C THR A 124 16.33 4.17 -8.89
N LYS A 125 15.13 3.96 -8.36
CA LYS A 125 13.91 3.81 -9.18
C LYS A 125 13.56 5.14 -9.87
N ARG A 126 13.62 6.25 -9.16
CA ARG A 126 13.37 7.60 -9.71
C ARG A 126 14.32 7.94 -10.85
N GLU A 127 15.58 7.55 -10.75
CA GLU A 127 16.56 7.74 -11.83
C GLU A 127 16.22 6.89 -13.06
N LYS A 128 15.80 5.64 -12.89
CA LYS A 128 15.39 4.75 -13.97
C LYS A 128 14.11 5.21 -14.67
N ASP A 129 13.10 5.60 -13.93
CA ASP A 129 11.82 6.03 -14.48
C ASP A 129 11.95 7.34 -15.29
N ARG A 130 12.82 8.26 -14.88
CA ARG A 130 13.17 9.45 -15.67
C ARG A 130 13.82 9.11 -17.01
N SER A 131 14.56 8.01 -17.11
CA SER A 131 15.19 7.55 -18.36
C SER A 131 14.25 6.72 -19.23
N ALA A 132 13.18 6.16 -18.66
CA ALA A 132 12.22 5.29 -19.33
C ALA A 132 10.99 6.03 -19.89
N PHE A 133 10.79 7.30 -19.51
CA PHE A 133 9.70 8.12 -20.05
C PHE A 133 10.03 8.57 -21.48
N ARG A 134 9.73 7.72 -22.45
CA ARG A 134 9.60 8.08 -23.86
C ARG A 134 8.13 8.25 -24.17
N PRO A 135 7.68 9.43 -24.61
CA PRO A 135 6.28 9.68 -24.98
C PRO A 135 5.83 9.00 -26.27
N ASP A 136 6.68 8.20 -26.90
CA ASP A 136 6.52 7.75 -28.28
C ASP A 136 6.01 6.31 -28.42
N VAL A 137 5.54 5.65 -27.36
CA VAL A 137 5.03 4.29 -27.41
C VAL A 137 3.53 4.24 -27.08
N LEU A 138 2.75 5.08 -27.72
CA LEU A 138 1.30 4.87 -27.91
C LEU A 138 1.01 5.17 -29.37
N GLY A 139 1.35 4.20 -30.22
CA GLY A 139 0.80 4.06 -31.56
C GLY A 139 -0.44 3.20 -31.52
#